data_11025324a9b03612e5590b11bea4b2bf
#
_entry.id   11025324a9b03612e5590b11bea4b2bf
#
_cell.length_a   1.000
_cell.length_b   1.000
_cell.length_c   1.000
_cell.angle_alpha   90.00
_cell.angle_beta   90.00
_cell.angle_gamma   90.00
#
_symmetry.space_group_name_H-M   'P 1'
#
loop_
_entity.id
_entity.type
_entity.pdbx_description
1 polymer ?
#
loop_
_entity_poly.entity_id
_entity_poly.type
_entity_poly.pdbx_seq_one_letter_code
_entity_poly.pdbx_strand_id
1 'polypeptide(L)'
;MQRLSFETTGIPAPVRAVVNSTGPRPGTTRSCVTVAADEEAARGWLLAQPDPAAADKALLTSLASSLGVEVTVETELRFPVGGGFRVQAVGARVLPGSNAENLPLAAARMRGALTGPTKDQAEDWLVMLQAATAGGRKSEAGTAVALELYAGCLMRFPADVAKAACMKLAMTATWFPTLAEINATCEALASSRRLLAHALEQAA
;
A
#
# COMPACT_ATOMS: atom_id res chain seq x y z
N MET A 1 9.33 38.20 -2.91
CA MET A 1 8.94 36.96 -3.60
C MET A 1 10.10 35.96 -3.49
N GLN A 2 10.09 35.09 -2.49
CA GLN A 2 11.10 34.04 -2.30
C GLN A 2 10.62 32.78 -3.01
N ARG A 3 11.42 32.30 -3.98
CA ARG A 3 11.21 31.01 -4.64
C ARG A 3 11.63 29.91 -3.64
N LEU A 4 10.68 29.13 -3.17
CA LEU A 4 10.95 27.88 -2.48
C LEU A 4 11.38 26.83 -3.53
N SER A 5 12.66 26.50 -3.52
CA SER A 5 13.18 25.35 -4.28
C SER A 5 12.80 24.09 -3.51
N PHE A 6 11.90 23.29 -4.06
CA PHE A 6 11.63 21.94 -3.55
C PHE A 6 12.77 21.02 -4.02
N GLU A 7 13.65 20.67 -3.10
CA GLU A 7 14.56 19.54 -3.30
C GLU A 7 13.72 18.26 -3.35
N THR A 8 13.71 17.64 -4.52
CA THR A 8 13.12 16.31 -4.76
C THR A 8 13.98 15.31 -4.02
N THR A 9 13.59 14.95 -2.79
CA THR A 9 14.23 13.85 -2.05
C THR A 9 13.98 12.58 -2.86
N GLY A 10 15.03 12.12 -3.55
CA GLY A 10 14.99 10.97 -4.45
C GLY A 10 14.56 9.71 -3.71
N ILE A 11 13.66 8.96 -4.32
CA ILE A 11 13.38 7.57 -3.96
C ILE A 11 14.74 6.85 -3.94
N PRO A 12 15.13 6.16 -2.86
CA PRO A 12 16.38 5.43 -2.84
C PRO A 12 16.43 4.48 -4.05
N ALA A 13 17.41 4.68 -4.90
CA ALA A 13 17.65 3.82 -6.04
C ALA A 13 17.86 2.39 -5.52
N PRO A 14 17.28 1.37 -6.17
CA PRO A 14 17.57 -0.01 -5.81
C PRO A 14 19.07 -0.21 -5.89
N VAL A 15 19.65 -0.73 -4.82
CA VAL A 15 21.07 -1.08 -4.74
C VAL A 15 21.43 -1.86 -6.00
N ARG A 16 22.33 -1.33 -6.81
CA ARG A 16 22.85 -1.97 -8.01
C ARG A 16 23.40 -3.33 -7.60
N ALA A 17 22.70 -4.39 -7.94
CA ALA A 17 23.28 -5.72 -7.94
C ALA A 17 24.42 -5.72 -8.96
N VAL A 18 25.64 -5.84 -8.49
CA VAL A 18 26.80 -6.12 -9.33
C VAL A 18 26.59 -7.53 -9.87
N VAL A 19 26.15 -7.61 -11.12
CA VAL A 19 26.05 -8.88 -11.84
C VAL A 19 27.47 -9.28 -12.25
N ASN A 20 28.12 -10.07 -11.41
CA ASN A 20 29.27 -10.83 -11.86
C ASN A 20 28.75 -11.97 -12.78
N SER A 21 28.96 -11.78 -14.07
CA SER A 21 28.69 -12.77 -15.12
C SER A 21 29.60 -13.98 -14.99
N THR A 22 29.17 -14.99 -14.27
CA THR A 22 29.67 -16.35 -14.39
C THR A 22 28.45 -17.29 -14.41
N GLY A 23 28.35 -18.04 -15.52
CA GLY A 23 27.33 -18.92 -16.05
C GLY A 23 26.20 -19.49 -15.20
N PRO A 24 25.13 -20.01 -15.84
CA PRO A 24 23.90 -20.38 -15.16
C PRO A 24 24.11 -21.65 -14.34
N ARG A 25 24.11 -21.55 -13.02
CA ARG A 25 23.86 -22.68 -12.12
C ARG A 25 22.37 -22.70 -11.77
N PRO A 26 21.64 -23.79 -12.05
CA PRO A 26 20.26 -23.94 -11.58
C PRO A 26 20.29 -24.16 -10.07
N GLY A 27 19.56 -23.37 -9.32
CA GLY A 27 19.34 -23.61 -7.89
C GLY A 27 19.81 -22.50 -6.95
N THR A 28 19.74 -21.22 -7.33
CA THR A 28 19.96 -20.14 -6.36
C THR A 28 18.65 -19.83 -5.64
N THR A 29 18.45 -20.47 -4.48
CA THR A 29 17.52 -19.97 -3.46
C THR A 29 17.83 -18.51 -3.21
N ARG A 30 16.97 -17.58 -3.63
CA ARG A 30 17.03 -16.17 -3.22
C ARG A 30 17.10 -16.17 -1.71
N SER A 31 18.18 -15.63 -1.16
CA SER A 31 18.38 -15.59 0.28
C SER A 31 17.18 -14.88 0.90
N CYS A 32 16.57 -15.53 1.88
CA CYS A 32 15.45 -15.02 2.69
C CYS A 32 15.71 -13.59 3.25
N VAL A 33 16.98 -13.29 3.50
CA VAL A 33 17.45 -12.00 4.03
C VAL A 33 17.26 -10.84 3.05
N THR A 34 17.42 -11.06 1.74
CA THR A 34 17.30 -9.99 0.74
C THR A 34 15.84 -9.56 0.53
N VAL A 35 14.90 -10.51 0.59
CA VAL A 35 13.47 -10.23 0.44
C VAL A 35 12.95 -9.41 1.64
N ALA A 36 13.37 -9.75 2.85
CA ALA A 36 12.94 -9.04 4.06
C ALA A 36 13.45 -7.58 4.10
N ALA A 37 14.68 -7.32 3.66
CA ALA A 37 15.23 -5.97 3.57
C ALA A 37 14.48 -5.11 2.54
N ASP A 38 14.09 -5.69 1.41
CA ASP A 38 13.32 -5.00 0.38
C ASP A 38 11.91 -4.64 0.88
N GLU A 39 11.27 -5.54 1.64
CA GLU A 39 9.95 -5.30 2.22
C GLU A 39 9.97 -4.22 3.31
N GLU A 40 10.98 -4.22 4.16
CA GLU A 40 11.14 -3.20 5.20
C GLU A 40 11.36 -1.81 4.59
N ALA A 41 12.21 -1.71 3.57
CA ALA A 41 12.45 -0.48 2.84
C ALA A 41 11.16 0.01 2.14
N ALA A 42 10.41 -0.88 1.50
CA ALA A 42 9.15 -0.56 0.86
C ALA A 42 8.11 -0.07 1.87
N ARG A 43 7.99 -0.75 3.02
CA ARG A 43 7.10 -0.36 4.11
C ARG A 43 7.49 1.00 4.69
N GLY A 44 8.77 1.23 4.95
CA GLY A 44 9.28 2.51 5.45
C GLY A 44 8.95 3.66 4.49
N TRP A 45 9.14 3.45 3.19
CA TRP A 45 8.80 4.43 2.18
C TRP A 45 7.28 4.74 2.14
N LEU A 46 6.43 3.71 2.19
CA LEU A 46 4.98 3.88 2.22
C LEU A 46 4.53 4.71 3.42
N LEU A 47 5.04 4.38 4.60
CA LEU A 47 4.68 5.06 5.86
C LEU A 47 5.21 6.50 5.95
N ALA A 48 6.21 6.86 5.16
CA ALA A 48 6.73 8.22 5.04
C ALA A 48 5.84 9.12 4.15
N GLN A 49 4.93 8.55 3.36
CA GLN A 49 4.01 9.34 2.55
C GLN A 49 2.90 9.95 3.42
N PRO A 50 2.38 11.13 3.06
CA PRO A 50 1.33 11.81 3.86
C PRO A 50 0.02 11.01 3.90
N ASP A 51 -0.33 10.35 2.79
CA ASP A 51 -1.53 9.52 2.66
C ASP A 51 -1.38 8.50 1.51
N PRO A 52 -2.27 7.50 1.39
CA PRO A 52 -2.22 6.49 0.32
C PRO A 52 -2.34 7.06 -1.10
N ALA A 53 -3.09 8.15 -1.30
CA ALA A 53 -3.24 8.76 -2.62
C ALA A 53 -1.94 9.44 -3.07
N ALA A 54 -1.23 10.09 -2.13
CA ALA A 54 0.11 10.64 -2.40
C ALA A 54 1.11 9.53 -2.70
N ALA A 55 1.05 8.40 -1.99
CA ALA A 55 1.87 7.23 -2.29
C ALA A 55 1.61 6.69 -3.69
N ASP A 56 0.35 6.52 -4.08
CA ASP A 56 -0.04 6.05 -5.42
C ASP A 56 0.46 7.01 -6.51
N LYS A 57 0.28 8.32 -6.32
CA LYS A 57 0.78 9.32 -7.25
C LYS A 57 2.30 9.28 -7.40
N ALA A 58 3.03 9.18 -6.29
CA ALA A 58 4.49 9.10 -6.31
C ALA A 58 4.98 7.81 -7.00
N LEU A 59 4.31 6.68 -6.78
CA LEU A 59 4.59 5.42 -7.47
C LEU A 59 4.40 5.56 -8.98
N LEU A 60 3.24 6.04 -9.42
CA LEU A 60 2.95 6.23 -10.85
C LEU A 60 3.96 7.17 -11.51
N THR A 61 4.29 8.29 -10.86
CA THR A 61 5.31 9.21 -11.33
C THR A 61 6.67 8.52 -11.46
N SER A 62 7.05 7.72 -10.47
CA SER A 62 8.32 6.96 -10.52
C SER A 62 8.35 5.92 -11.63
N LEU A 63 7.24 5.19 -11.86
CA LEU A 63 7.15 4.21 -12.94
C LEU A 63 7.31 4.88 -14.30
N ALA A 64 6.62 6.01 -14.53
CA ALA A 64 6.73 6.77 -15.77
C ALA A 64 8.12 7.34 -15.98
N SER A 65 8.68 8.05 -14.99
CA SER A 65 9.94 8.77 -15.13
C SER A 65 11.18 7.87 -15.17
N SER A 66 11.21 6.78 -14.37
CA SER A 66 12.40 5.93 -14.24
C SER A 66 12.36 4.67 -15.08
N LEU A 67 11.18 4.19 -15.45
CA LEU A 67 11.02 2.95 -16.21
C LEU A 67 10.37 3.17 -17.60
N GLY A 68 9.81 4.36 -17.85
CA GLY A 68 9.03 4.61 -19.06
C GLY A 68 7.77 3.76 -19.14
N VAL A 69 7.19 3.39 -17.99
CA VAL A 69 5.97 2.60 -17.87
C VAL A 69 4.84 3.49 -17.36
N GLU A 70 3.87 3.74 -18.23
CA GLU A 70 2.70 4.56 -17.92
C GLU A 70 1.49 3.66 -17.67
N VAL A 71 0.82 3.88 -16.54
CA VAL A 71 -0.39 3.13 -16.14
C VAL A 71 -1.48 4.12 -15.77
N THR A 72 -2.69 3.82 -16.15
CA THR A 72 -3.86 4.62 -15.78
C THR A 72 -4.88 3.78 -15.02
N VAL A 73 -5.58 4.43 -14.08
CA VAL A 73 -6.72 3.83 -13.36
C VAL A 73 -8.00 4.31 -14.01
N GLU A 74 -8.87 3.38 -14.32
CA GLU A 74 -10.22 3.66 -14.79
C GLU A 74 -11.14 3.83 -13.58
N THR A 75 -11.91 4.92 -13.58
CA THR A 75 -12.79 5.25 -12.45
C THR A 75 -14.21 5.44 -12.93
N GLU A 76 -15.16 5.00 -12.11
CA GLU A 76 -16.60 5.25 -12.29
C GLU A 76 -17.15 6.10 -11.16
N LEU A 77 -18.12 6.96 -11.51
CA LEU A 77 -18.94 7.66 -10.53
C LEU A 77 -20.07 6.74 -10.10
N ARG A 78 -20.14 6.44 -8.81
CA ARG A 78 -21.23 5.68 -8.22
C ARG A 78 -22.06 6.54 -7.29
N PHE A 79 -23.37 6.40 -7.38
CA PHE A 79 -24.36 7.11 -6.57
C PHE A 79 -24.99 6.10 -5.59
N PRO A 80 -24.48 6.00 -4.34
CA PRO A 80 -25.05 5.09 -3.35
C PRO A 80 -26.47 5.54 -2.94
N VAL A 81 -27.29 4.57 -2.52
CA VAL A 81 -28.69 4.79 -2.13
C VAL A 81 -28.87 5.85 -1.03
N GLY A 82 -27.85 6.09 -0.22
CA GLY A 82 -27.83 7.13 0.82
C GLY A 82 -27.52 8.56 0.34
N GLY A 83 -27.42 8.76 -0.99
CA GLY A 83 -27.08 10.06 -1.60
C GLY A 83 -25.58 10.33 -1.69
N GLY A 84 -25.22 11.44 -2.36
CA GLY A 84 -23.84 11.77 -2.68
C GLY A 84 -23.30 11.00 -3.88
N PHE A 85 -22.02 11.18 -4.17
CA PHE A 85 -21.32 10.40 -5.19
C PHE A 85 -20.00 9.87 -4.64
N ARG A 86 -19.55 8.75 -5.17
CA ARG A 86 -18.22 8.19 -4.90
C ARG A 86 -17.52 7.89 -6.21
N VAL A 87 -16.26 8.28 -6.30
CA VAL A 87 -15.37 7.83 -7.37
C VAL A 87 -14.81 6.49 -6.95
N GLN A 88 -15.03 5.46 -7.75
CA GLN A 88 -14.54 4.10 -7.50
C GLN A 88 -13.63 3.67 -8.63
N ALA A 89 -12.45 3.15 -8.29
CA ALA A 89 -11.59 2.50 -9.27
C ALA A 89 -12.25 1.18 -9.71
N VAL A 90 -12.38 0.98 -11.02
CA VAL A 90 -13.03 -0.18 -11.64
C VAL A 90 -12.10 -0.99 -12.52
N GLY A 91 -10.98 -0.40 -12.94
CA GLY A 91 -9.96 -1.04 -13.75
C GLY A 91 -8.65 -0.27 -13.73
N ALA A 92 -7.62 -0.88 -14.29
CA ALA A 92 -6.36 -0.23 -14.60
C ALA A 92 -5.78 -0.85 -15.87
N ARG A 93 -5.02 -0.07 -16.63
CA ARG A 93 -4.34 -0.55 -17.84
C ARG A 93 -3.00 0.12 -18.03
N VAL A 94 -2.08 -0.63 -18.62
CA VAL A 94 -0.81 -0.10 -19.12
C VAL A 94 -1.07 0.65 -20.41
N LEU A 95 -0.54 1.87 -20.54
CA LEU A 95 -0.76 2.69 -21.73
C LEU A 95 0.13 2.22 -22.89
N PRO A 96 -0.38 2.33 -24.15
CA PRO A 96 0.43 2.10 -25.34
C PRO A 96 1.68 3.00 -25.36
N GLY A 97 2.82 2.45 -25.76
CA GLY A 97 4.10 3.15 -25.76
C GLY A 97 4.94 2.98 -24.49
N SER A 98 4.39 2.30 -23.46
CA SER A 98 5.17 1.89 -22.30
C SER A 98 6.32 0.96 -22.70
N ASN A 99 7.46 1.10 -22.01
CA ASN A 99 8.61 0.24 -22.24
C ASN A 99 8.37 -1.18 -21.76
N ALA A 100 8.16 -2.11 -22.70
CA ALA A 100 7.83 -3.50 -22.42
C ALA A 100 8.93 -4.24 -21.62
N GLU A 101 10.20 -3.92 -21.84
CA GLU A 101 11.32 -4.54 -21.13
C GLU A 101 11.32 -4.23 -19.63
N ASN A 102 10.74 -3.10 -19.26
CA ASN A 102 10.66 -2.65 -17.87
C ASN A 102 9.38 -3.07 -17.14
N LEU A 103 8.41 -3.70 -17.81
CA LEU A 103 7.17 -4.15 -17.19
C LEU A 103 7.38 -5.09 -15.99
N PRO A 104 8.26 -6.12 -16.06
CA PRO A 104 8.52 -6.99 -14.91
C PRO A 104 9.07 -6.23 -13.70
N LEU A 105 9.90 -5.21 -13.93
CA LEU A 105 10.44 -4.37 -12.87
C LEU A 105 9.37 -3.44 -12.28
N ALA A 106 8.50 -2.89 -13.13
CA ALA A 106 7.36 -2.08 -12.71
C ALA A 106 6.38 -2.91 -11.85
N ALA A 107 6.07 -4.14 -12.28
CA ALA A 107 5.23 -5.06 -11.52
C ALA A 107 5.88 -5.42 -10.16
N ALA A 108 7.19 -5.64 -10.12
CA ALA A 108 7.91 -5.90 -8.87
C ALA A 108 7.86 -4.70 -7.90
N ARG A 109 8.03 -3.47 -8.40
CA ARG A 109 7.89 -2.25 -7.59
C ARG A 109 6.47 -2.10 -7.03
N MET A 110 5.47 -2.35 -7.86
CA MET A 110 4.07 -2.26 -7.42
C MET A 110 3.74 -3.32 -6.39
N ARG A 111 4.28 -4.55 -6.51
CA ARG A 111 4.16 -5.58 -5.44
C ARG A 111 4.79 -5.14 -4.14
N GLY A 112 5.96 -4.50 -4.17
CA GLY A 112 6.58 -3.88 -2.99
C GLY A 112 5.66 -2.86 -2.32
N ALA A 113 4.90 -2.10 -3.11
CA ALA A 113 3.92 -1.13 -2.60
C ALA A 113 2.66 -1.78 -1.99
N LEU A 114 2.49 -3.09 -2.10
CA LEU A 114 1.44 -3.85 -1.41
C LEU A 114 1.91 -4.44 -0.07
N THR A 115 3.14 -4.17 0.35
CA THR A 115 3.69 -4.67 1.61
C THR A 115 2.87 -4.18 2.80
N GLY A 116 2.42 -5.12 3.62
CA GLY A 116 1.62 -4.84 4.81
C GLY A 116 2.45 -4.32 5.99
N PRO A 117 1.80 -3.86 7.05
CA PRO A 117 2.46 -3.50 8.29
C PRO A 117 3.05 -4.72 8.99
N THR A 118 3.96 -4.49 9.93
CA THR A 118 4.32 -5.52 10.90
C THR A 118 3.17 -5.73 11.89
N LYS A 119 3.21 -6.85 12.63
CA LYS A 119 2.22 -7.13 13.67
C LYS A 119 2.20 -6.01 14.71
N ASP A 120 3.37 -5.58 15.18
CA ASP A 120 3.51 -4.53 16.19
C ASP A 120 2.91 -3.20 15.71
N GLN A 121 3.18 -2.81 14.45
CA GLN A 121 2.57 -1.61 13.86
C GLN A 121 1.05 -1.70 13.79
N ALA A 122 0.52 -2.85 13.38
CA ALA A 122 -0.92 -3.06 13.32
C ALA A 122 -1.57 -2.99 14.70
N GLU A 123 -0.95 -3.60 15.71
CA GLU A 123 -1.39 -3.55 17.11
C GLU A 123 -1.35 -2.13 17.67
N ASP A 124 -0.27 -1.37 17.43
CA ASP A 124 -0.16 0.03 17.86
C ASP A 124 -1.30 0.90 17.30
N TRP A 125 -1.62 0.73 16.00
CA TRP A 125 -2.72 1.50 15.39
C TRP A 125 -4.09 1.08 15.91
N LEU A 126 -4.28 -0.19 16.27
CA LEU A 126 -5.51 -0.66 16.89
C LEU A 126 -5.68 -0.14 18.32
N VAL A 127 -4.60 -0.09 19.08
CA VAL A 127 -4.59 0.53 20.43
C VAL A 127 -4.95 2.01 20.33
N MET A 128 -4.35 2.74 19.37
CA MET A 128 -4.70 4.14 19.11
C MET A 128 -6.18 4.30 18.72
N LEU A 129 -6.69 3.45 17.82
CA LEU A 129 -8.09 3.45 17.40
C LEU A 129 -9.03 3.16 18.59
N GLN A 130 -8.67 2.21 19.44
CA GLN A 130 -9.43 1.88 20.64
C GLN A 130 -9.45 3.04 21.65
N ALA A 131 -8.32 3.74 21.80
CA ALA A 131 -8.25 4.91 22.68
C ALA A 131 -9.07 6.10 22.18
N ALA A 132 -9.22 6.24 20.86
CA ALA A 132 -9.97 7.32 20.21
C ALA A 132 -11.48 7.07 20.16
N THR A 133 -11.94 5.83 20.36
CA THR A 133 -13.35 5.44 20.22
C THR A 133 -13.95 4.99 21.55
N ALA A 134 -15.26 5.14 21.71
CA ALA A 134 -15.93 4.60 22.88
C ALA A 134 -15.89 3.06 22.85
N GLY A 135 -15.18 2.45 23.77
CA GLY A 135 -15.05 1.00 23.92
C GLY A 135 -16.04 0.46 24.95
N GLY A 136 -16.77 -0.60 24.61
CA GLY A 136 -17.44 -1.41 25.61
C GLY A 136 -16.40 -2.13 26.48
N ARG A 137 -16.65 -2.30 27.78
CA ARG A 137 -15.81 -3.11 28.67
C ARG A 137 -15.80 -4.56 28.18
N LYS A 138 -14.70 -4.97 27.57
CA LYS A 138 -14.43 -6.39 27.26
C LYS A 138 -13.51 -6.96 28.34
N SER A 139 -13.57 -8.27 28.57
CA SER A 139 -12.57 -8.93 29.41
C SER A 139 -11.19 -8.84 28.77
N GLU A 140 -10.11 -8.81 29.54
CA GLU A 140 -8.74 -8.74 29.02
C GLU A 140 -8.46 -9.85 27.99
N ALA A 141 -8.88 -11.09 28.26
CA ALA A 141 -8.70 -12.20 27.33
C ALA A 141 -9.48 -12.00 26.02
N GLY A 142 -10.72 -11.49 26.08
CA GLY A 142 -11.50 -11.18 24.88
C GLY A 142 -10.92 -10.02 24.07
N THR A 143 -10.22 -9.09 24.73
CA THR A 143 -9.52 -7.98 24.08
C THR A 143 -8.29 -8.46 23.33
N ALA A 144 -7.47 -9.33 23.93
CA ALA A 144 -6.27 -9.88 23.29
C ALA A 144 -6.58 -10.67 22.02
N VAL A 145 -7.55 -11.58 22.08
CA VAL A 145 -8.00 -12.38 20.92
C VAL A 145 -8.57 -11.47 19.81
N ALA A 146 -9.35 -10.46 20.20
CA ALA A 146 -9.87 -9.49 19.23
C ALA A 146 -8.74 -8.71 18.55
N LEU A 147 -7.77 -8.18 19.31
CA LEU A 147 -6.64 -7.45 18.75
C LEU A 147 -5.83 -8.29 17.75
N GLU A 148 -5.57 -9.55 18.07
CA GLU A 148 -4.87 -10.45 17.15
C GLU A 148 -5.63 -10.66 15.84
N LEU A 149 -6.95 -10.87 15.91
CA LEU A 149 -7.79 -11.01 14.71
C LEU A 149 -7.80 -9.74 13.87
N TYR A 150 -7.92 -8.58 14.51
CA TYR A 150 -7.92 -7.28 13.83
C TYR A 150 -6.54 -6.94 13.24
N ALA A 151 -5.45 -7.24 13.96
CA ALA A 151 -4.09 -7.06 13.45
C ALA A 151 -3.85 -7.95 12.21
N GLY A 152 -4.27 -9.22 12.26
CA GLY A 152 -4.22 -10.12 11.11
C GLY A 152 -5.01 -9.60 9.90
N CYS A 153 -6.12 -8.90 10.12
CA CYS A 153 -6.86 -8.24 9.03
C CYS A 153 -6.06 -7.08 8.43
N LEU A 154 -5.50 -6.19 9.26
CA LEU A 154 -4.72 -5.03 8.80
C LEU A 154 -3.46 -5.44 8.03
N MET A 155 -2.78 -6.51 8.44
CA MET A 155 -1.58 -7.04 7.78
C MET A 155 -1.81 -7.49 6.32
N ARG A 156 -3.05 -7.66 5.89
CA ARG A 156 -3.42 -8.01 4.51
C ARG A 156 -3.46 -6.81 3.56
N PHE A 157 -3.31 -5.60 4.07
CA PHE A 157 -3.37 -4.35 3.32
C PHE A 157 -2.01 -3.65 3.34
N PRO A 158 -1.72 -2.78 2.35
CA PRO A 158 -0.51 -1.95 2.39
C PRO A 158 -0.41 -1.16 3.69
N ALA A 159 0.81 -0.99 4.19
CA ALA A 159 1.03 -0.41 5.52
C ALA A 159 0.46 1.02 5.67
N ASP A 160 0.63 1.87 4.65
CA ASP A 160 0.06 3.21 4.60
C ASP A 160 -1.47 3.21 4.56
N VAL A 161 -2.06 2.27 3.84
CA VAL A 161 -3.52 2.07 3.76
C VAL A 161 -4.08 1.63 5.12
N ALA A 162 -3.47 0.64 5.77
CA ALA A 162 -3.89 0.15 7.07
C ALA A 162 -3.83 1.28 8.13
N LYS A 163 -2.73 2.04 8.16
CA LYS A 163 -2.58 3.22 9.02
C LYS A 163 -3.65 4.26 8.75
N ALA A 164 -3.83 4.65 7.48
CA ALA A 164 -4.81 5.67 7.09
C ALA A 164 -6.25 5.24 7.41
N ALA A 165 -6.59 3.96 7.25
CA ALA A 165 -7.90 3.42 7.61
C ALA A 165 -8.16 3.54 9.12
N CYS A 166 -7.19 3.14 9.96
CA CYS A 166 -7.29 3.30 11.41
C CYS A 166 -7.44 4.76 11.82
N MET A 167 -6.63 5.66 11.26
CA MET A 167 -6.73 7.10 11.53
C MET A 167 -8.08 7.69 11.10
N LYS A 168 -8.57 7.32 9.92
CA LYS A 168 -9.88 7.77 9.44
C LYS A 168 -10.99 7.31 10.36
N LEU A 169 -10.99 6.05 10.76
CA LEU A 169 -11.99 5.49 11.67
C LEU A 169 -11.90 6.12 13.07
N ALA A 170 -10.70 6.40 13.57
CA ALA A 170 -10.50 7.10 14.84
C ALA A 170 -11.13 8.51 14.85
N MET A 171 -11.17 9.18 13.70
CA MET A 171 -11.77 10.52 13.57
C MET A 171 -13.28 10.49 13.28
N THR A 172 -13.81 9.39 12.76
CA THR A 172 -15.20 9.34 12.27
C THR A 172 -16.11 8.39 13.04
N ALA A 173 -15.57 7.37 13.69
CA ALA A 173 -16.34 6.38 14.41
C ALA A 173 -16.54 6.80 15.87
N THR A 174 -17.77 6.72 16.36
CA THR A 174 -18.10 6.96 17.78
C THR A 174 -17.75 5.73 18.63
N TRP A 175 -17.93 4.53 18.08
CA TRP A 175 -17.68 3.24 18.74
C TRP A 175 -16.52 2.54 18.07
N PHE A 176 -15.86 1.63 18.79
CA PHE A 176 -14.80 0.83 18.17
C PHE A 176 -15.38 0.05 16.96
N PRO A 177 -14.82 0.24 15.76
CA PRO A 177 -15.40 -0.30 14.55
C PRO A 177 -15.34 -1.83 14.51
N THR A 178 -16.27 -2.42 13.81
CA THR A 178 -16.28 -3.85 13.52
C THR A 178 -15.17 -4.21 12.55
N LEU A 179 -14.77 -5.47 12.52
CA LEU A 179 -13.80 -5.99 11.55
C LEU A 179 -14.24 -5.72 10.10
N ALA A 180 -15.56 -5.81 9.84
CA ALA A 180 -16.12 -5.53 8.53
C ALA A 180 -15.94 -4.07 8.11
N GLU A 181 -16.11 -3.11 9.02
CA GLU A 181 -15.92 -1.68 8.75
C GLU A 181 -14.44 -1.35 8.51
N ILE A 182 -13.53 -1.94 9.29
CA ILE A 182 -12.08 -1.78 9.07
C ILE A 182 -11.71 -2.36 7.69
N ASN A 183 -12.15 -3.59 7.40
CA ASN A 183 -11.86 -4.21 6.10
C ASN A 183 -12.42 -3.39 4.93
N ALA A 184 -13.66 -2.94 5.02
CA ALA A 184 -14.27 -2.12 3.97
C ALA A 184 -13.54 -0.78 3.76
N THR A 185 -13.06 -0.16 4.85
CA THR A 185 -12.29 1.09 4.77
C THR A 185 -10.94 0.85 4.11
N CYS A 186 -10.23 -0.22 4.48
CA CYS A 186 -8.97 -0.60 3.85
C CYS A 186 -9.14 -0.96 2.37
N GLU A 187 -10.17 -1.75 2.02
CA GLU A 187 -10.48 -2.11 0.62
C GLU A 187 -10.74 -0.87 -0.23
N ALA A 188 -11.51 0.09 0.29
CA ALA A 188 -11.78 1.33 -0.42
C ALA A 188 -10.51 2.15 -0.70
N LEU A 189 -9.54 2.15 0.21
CA LEU A 189 -8.27 2.86 0.06
C LEU A 189 -7.24 2.08 -0.78
N ALA A 190 -7.28 0.74 -0.79
CA ALA A 190 -6.32 -0.10 -1.51
C ALA A 190 -6.74 -0.40 -2.94
N SER A 191 -8.00 -0.16 -3.31
CA SER A 191 -8.60 -0.65 -4.57
C SER A 191 -7.82 -0.25 -5.81
N SER A 192 -7.44 1.02 -5.93
CA SER A 192 -6.67 1.54 -7.07
C SER A 192 -5.31 0.86 -7.20
N ARG A 193 -4.59 0.73 -6.08
CA ARG A 193 -3.24 0.14 -6.05
C ARG A 193 -3.25 -1.34 -6.43
N ARG A 194 -4.26 -2.10 -5.98
CA ARG A 194 -4.43 -3.51 -6.36
C ARG A 194 -4.74 -3.67 -7.85
N LEU A 195 -5.59 -2.81 -8.41
CA LEU A 195 -5.87 -2.82 -9.84
C LEU A 195 -4.62 -2.49 -10.67
N LEU A 196 -3.83 -1.51 -10.24
CA LEU A 196 -2.55 -1.15 -10.87
C LEU A 196 -1.56 -2.33 -10.83
N ALA A 197 -1.42 -2.99 -9.68
CA ALA A 197 -0.56 -4.16 -9.54
C ALA A 197 -0.98 -5.28 -10.49
N HIS A 198 -2.28 -5.58 -10.52
CA HIS A 198 -2.84 -6.60 -11.40
C HIS A 198 -2.63 -6.28 -12.88
N ALA A 199 -2.88 -5.04 -13.31
CA ALA A 199 -2.66 -4.62 -14.69
C ALA A 199 -1.19 -4.75 -15.13
N LEU A 200 -0.26 -4.40 -14.25
CA LEU A 200 1.17 -4.56 -14.52
C LEU A 200 1.60 -6.02 -14.57
N GLU A 201 1.05 -6.87 -13.70
CA GLU A 201 1.33 -8.32 -13.70
C GLU A 201 0.80 -9.02 -14.95
N GLN A 202 -0.35 -8.58 -15.46
CA GLN A 202 -0.90 -9.12 -16.71
C GLN A 202 -0.13 -8.68 -17.96
N ALA A 203 0.52 -7.51 -17.90
CA ALA A 203 1.27 -6.96 -19.02
C ALA A 203 2.75 -7.41 -19.04
N ALA A 204 3.27 -7.92 -17.93
CA ALA A 204 4.67 -8.36 -17.76
C ALA A 204 4.89 -9.79 -18.26
#